data_3c793d55dbcded795c1620fd67c0d59a
#
_entry.id   3c793d55dbcded795c1620fd67c0d59a
#
_cell.length_a   1.000
_cell.length_b   1.000
_cell.length_c   1.000
_cell.angle_alpha   90.00
_cell.angle_beta   90.00
_cell.angle_gamma   90.00
#
_symmetry.space_group_name_H-M   'P 1'
#
loop_
_entity.id
_entity.type
_entity.pdbx_description
1 polymer ?
#
loop_
_entity_poly.entity_id
_entity_poly.type
_entity_poly.pdbx_seq_one_letter_code
_entity_poly.pdbx_strand_id
1 'polypeptide(L)'
;MRRLLLFTTITFFYTVAKAQTNTFHINLEAQGIATSSNAVPFWLRSNQFGSVPLKGGSGSLIGRISKDYDTTRRSKLFDWAGSFEGRGNIGNYSKFILVEGYLKGRAGVFELKAGRSKDIVGLTDSTLSSGSFSISGNALGIPKISLGIPQYYSIPILGKLFAVKGNIATGYLGNIDIDYARAKVNKSKSYYWENTFYTKIGMPDWRFKIEAGYNHEALWGDEKDILRPFNLSGSETFWYVVLGKTYTYSKVGNHLGSLDIGAEYKFDAFTVSLYRQSFYDKGGLAHLANVADGLNGLKFVNNKAGQGNFYWKKILFEILNTTNQGGYISSKPTASGAENYYNNYEYVEGWSYKGMGLGTPFVTTEADAREGLPSSPRNYFINNRVLAFHTAAEFSVFKWLYTGKLSYSINRGTYETGSGPFQGPANQIMIPTIGPFKKVHQTSVYLEGIRPLKNNYTVGYDVGFDRGGLLNNSFGLILKVSKSFL
;
A
#
# COMPACT_ATOMS: atom_id res chain seq x y z
N MET A 1 -46.12 -1.90 12.94
CA MET A 1 -45.10 -1.01 13.57
C MET A 1 -43.70 -1.07 12.97
N ARG A 2 -43.10 -2.24 12.66
CA ARG A 2 -41.74 -2.32 12.06
C ARG A 2 -41.59 -1.66 10.67
N ARG A 3 -42.60 -1.70 9.81
CA ARG A 3 -42.57 -1.08 8.47
C ARG A 3 -42.71 0.46 8.51
N LEU A 4 -43.38 1.01 9.53
CA LEU A 4 -43.50 2.46 9.72
C LEU A 4 -42.20 3.11 10.22
N LEU A 5 -41.44 2.38 11.06
CA LEU A 5 -40.12 2.84 11.56
C LEU A 5 -39.07 2.89 10.43
N LEU A 6 -39.10 1.91 9.48
CA LEU A 6 -38.18 1.92 8.35
C LEU A 6 -38.44 3.10 7.40
N PHE A 7 -39.72 3.42 7.16
CA PHE A 7 -40.10 4.55 6.29
C PHE A 7 -39.78 5.91 6.95
N THR A 8 -39.98 6.05 8.26
CA THR A 8 -39.62 7.28 8.98
C THR A 8 -38.11 7.48 9.06
N THR A 9 -37.33 6.41 9.19
CA THR A 9 -35.84 6.49 9.20
C THR A 9 -35.30 6.91 7.83
N ILE A 10 -35.85 6.36 6.74
CA ILE A 10 -35.46 6.74 5.37
C ILE A 10 -35.87 8.19 5.07
N THR A 11 -37.06 8.62 5.51
CA THR A 11 -37.55 9.99 5.30
C THR A 11 -36.75 11.00 6.11
N PHE A 12 -36.32 10.64 7.32
CA PHE A 12 -35.45 11.50 8.15
C PHE A 12 -34.07 11.70 7.53
N PHE A 13 -33.47 10.63 6.96
CA PHE A 13 -32.22 10.77 6.19
C PHE A 13 -32.39 11.62 4.93
N TYR A 14 -33.54 11.54 4.25
CA TYR A 14 -33.79 12.30 3.03
C TYR A 14 -33.97 13.81 3.32
N THR A 15 -34.54 14.18 4.45
CA THR A 15 -34.71 15.59 4.83
C THR A 15 -33.42 16.23 5.35
N VAL A 16 -32.55 15.47 6.00
CA VAL A 16 -31.23 15.93 6.44
C VAL A 16 -30.28 16.16 5.24
N ALA A 17 -30.39 15.32 4.19
CA ALA A 17 -29.57 15.45 2.99
C ALA A 17 -29.88 16.72 2.16
N LYS A 18 -31.10 17.26 2.23
CA LYS A 18 -31.47 18.50 1.52
C LYS A 18 -31.01 19.81 2.18
N ALA A 19 -30.55 19.75 3.44
CA ALA A 19 -30.17 20.94 4.20
C ALA A 19 -28.65 21.21 4.23
N GLN A 20 -27.83 20.36 3.63
CA GLN A 20 -26.37 20.53 3.63
C GLN A 20 -25.81 20.65 2.19
N THR A 21 -24.97 21.65 2.00
CA THR A 21 -24.11 21.85 0.83
C THR A 21 -23.46 20.54 0.37
N ASN A 22 -23.21 20.37 -0.92
CA ASN A 22 -22.68 19.20 -1.69
C ASN A 22 -21.41 18.51 -1.11
N THR A 23 -21.35 18.21 0.19
CA THR A 23 -20.23 17.49 0.83
C THR A 23 -20.48 15.99 0.95
N PHE A 24 -21.71 15.54 0.73
CA PHE A 24 -22.07 14.11 0.72
C PHE A 24 -22.06 13.54 -0.68
N HIS A 25 -21.49 12.35 -0.81
CA HIS A 25 -21.41 11.60 -2.06
C HIS A 25 -21.91 10.18 -1.83
N ILE A 26 -22.79 9.71 -2.70
CA ILE A 26 -23.29 8.34 -2.71
C ILE A 26 -23.02 7.78 -4.10
N ASN A 27 -22.32 6.64 -4.16
CA ASN A 27 -22.00 5.95 -5.40
C ASN A 27 -22.34 4.47 -5.28
N LEU A 28 -22.92 3.91 -6.34
CA LEU A 28 -23.15 2.48 -6.48
C LEU A 28 -22.51 2.03 -7.79
N GLU A 29 -21.71 0.95 -7.73
CA GLU A 29 -21.02 0.39 -8.89
C GLU A 29 -21.25 -1.11 -8.97
N ALA A 30 -21.54 -1.60 -10.18
CA ALA A 30 -21.57 -3.02 -10.53
C ALA A 30 -20.38 -3.36 -11.43
N GLN A 31 -19.73 -4.49 -11.16
CA GLN A 31 -18.61 -5.02 -11.93
C GLN A 31 -18.82 -6.47 -12.30
N GLY A 32 -18.40 -6.85 -13.51
CA GLY A 32 -18.26 -8.25 -13.93
C GLY A 32 -16.81 -8.52 -14.31
N ILE A 33 -16.22 -9.59 -13.75
CA ILE A 33 -14.85 -10.01 -14.02
C ILE A 33 -14.86 -11.33 -14.78
N ALA A 34 -14.17 -11.39 -15.92
CA ALA A 34 -13.91 -12.60 -16.68
C ALA A 34 -12.41 -12.81 -16.86
N THR A 35 -11.94 -14.05 -16.75
CA THR A 35 -10.52 -14.40 -16.88
C THR A 35 -10.33 -15.63 -17.76
N SER A 36 -9.22 -15.68 -18.52
CA SER A 36 -8.88 -16.82 -19.37
C SER A 36 -8.37 -18.04 -18.58
N SER A 37 -8.00 -17.86 -17.35
CA SER A 37 -7.57 -18.89 -16.40
C SER A 37 -8.18 -18.62 -15.03
N ASN A 38 -7.96 -19.51 -14.07
CA ASN A 38 -8.48 -19.31 -12.70
C ASN A 38 -7.66 -18.25 -11.90
N ALA A 39 -6.90 -17.39 -12.56
CA ALA A 39 -6.12 -16.34 -11.93
C ALA A 39 -6.50 -14.97 -12.51
N VAL A 40 -6.79 -14.01 -11.63
CA VAL A 40 -7.00 -12.61 -12.04
C VAL A 40 -5.63 -11.98 -12.29
N PRO A 41 -5.41 -11.35 -13.48
CA PRO A 41 -4.15 -10.70 -13.81
C PRO A 41 -3.65 -9.72 -12.75
N PHE A 42 -2.33 -9.62 -12.64
CA PHE A 42 -1.61 -8.86 -11.61
C PHE A 42 -2.17 -7.46 -11.38
N TRP A 43 -2.24 -6.63 -12.40
CA TRP A 43 -2.67 -5.23 -12.25
C TRP A 43 -4.18 -5.06 -12.12
N LEU A 44 -5.00 -6.09 -12.40
CA LEU A 44 -6.44 -6.03 -12.10
C LEU A 44 -6.73 -6.16 -10.61
N ARG A 45 -5.81 -6.75 -9.82
CA ARG A 45 -5.98 -7.04 -8.40
C ARG A 45 -4.98 -6.34 -7.49
N SER A 46 -3.80 -5.99 -7.99
CA SER A 46 -2.74 -5.33 -7.20
C SER A 46 -3.02 -3.86 -6.99
N ASN A 47 -2.69 -3.33 -5.81
CA ASN A 47 -2.97 -1.95 -5.40
C ASN A 47 -4.47 -1.58 -5.49
N GLN A 48 -5.36 -2.58 -5.31
CA GLN A 48 -6.82 -2.43 -5.27
C GLN A 48 -7.38 -2.61 -3.85
N PHE A 49 -6.56 -2.30 -2.84
CA PHE A 49 -6.88 -2.38 -1.42
C PHE A 49 -7.47 -3.74 -1.00
N GLY A 50 -6.93 -4.82 -1.55
CA GLY A 50 -7.35 -6.20 -1.24
C GLY A 50 -8.82 -6.49 -1.53
N SER A 51 -9.47 -5.71 -2.38
CA SER A 51 -10.92 -5.79 -2.59
C SER A 51 -11.32 -6.67 -3.78
N VAL A 52 -10.44 -6.81 -4.78
CA VAL A 52 -10.69 -7.60 -5.98
C VAL A 52 -10.41 -9.09 -5.70
N PRO A 53 -11.31 -10.01 -6.09
CA PRO A 53 -11.05 -11.45 -5.98
C PRO A 53 -9.78 -11.87 -6.72
N LEU A 54 -9.02 -12.80 -6.16
CA LEU A 54 -7.76 -13.28 -6.74
C LEU A 54 -7.97 -14.37 -7.80
N LYS A 55 -9.15 -15.00 -7.82
CA LYS A 55 -9.44 -16.19 -8.64
C LYS A 55 -10.73 -16.03 -9.44
N GLY A 56 -10.65 -16.48 -10.69
CA GLY A 56 -11.76 -16.78 -11.58
C GLY A 56 -12.68 -15.62 -11.96
N GLY A 57 -13.79 -15.97 -12.60
CA GLY A 57 -14.86 -15.05 -12.94
C GLY A 57 -15.71 -14.71 -11.71
N SER A 58 -16.10 -13.44 -11.59
CA SER A 58 -16.95 -12.98 -10.48
C SER A 58 -17.78 -11.76 -10.86
N GLY A 59 -18.91 -11.58 -10.15
CA GLY A 59 -19.67 -10.33 -10.12
C GLY A 59 -19.39 -9.58 -8.83
N SER A 60 -19.45 -8.27 -8.85
CA SER A 60 -19.29 -7.44 -7.65
C SER A 60 -20.28 -6.29 -7.64
N LEU A 61 -20.80 -6.00 -6.43
CA LEU A 61 -21.57 -4.78 -6.18
C LEU A 61 -20.82 -3.97 -5.12
N ILE A 62 -20.53 -2.70 -5.42
CA ILE A 62 -19.75 -1.81 -4.57
C ILE A 62 -20.64 -0.61 -4.23
N GLY A 63 -20.83 -0.37 -2.93
CA GLY A 63 -21.53 0.80 -2.42
C GLY A 63 -20.58 1.71 -1.65
N ARG A 64 -20.57 3.00 -1.97
CA ARG A 64 -19.81 4.02 -1.24
C ARG A 64 -20.71 5.14 -0.78
N ILE A 65 -20.50 5.56 0.46
CA ILE A 65 -21.08 6.77 1.04
C ILE A 65 -19.94 7.54 1.68
N SER A 66 -19.76 8.80 1.31
CA SER A 66 -18.73 9.64 1.90
C SER A 66 -19.23 11.05 2.18
N LYS A 67 -18.61 11.68 3.18
CA LYS A 67 -18.73 13.08 3.46
C LYS A 67 -17.35 13.70 3.49
N ASP A 68 -17.15 14.71 2.67
CA ASP A 68 -15.92 15.50 2.66
C ASP A 68 -15.96 16.67 3.65
N TYR A 69 -14.79 17.23 3.95
CA TYR A 69 -14.72 18.50 4.69
C TYR A 69 -15.41 19.63 3.92
N ASP A 70 -16.09 20.51 4.65
CA ASP A 70 -16.69 21.71 4.08
C ASP A 70 -15.59 22.73 3.73
N THR A 71 -15.29 22.85 2.44
CA THR A 71 -14.28 23.79 1.94
C THR A 71 -14.84 25.20 1.71
N THR A 72 -16.16 25.40 1.75
CA THR A 72 -16.80 26.71 1.52
C THR A 72 -16.66 27.63 2.73
N ARG A 73 -16.52 27.06 3.91
CA ARG A 73 -16.35 27.79 5.18
C ARG A 73 -14.90 27.70 5.67
N ARG A 74 -14.00 28.45 5.05
CA ARG A 74 -12.57 28.50 5.41
C ARG A 74 -12.28 28.89 6.87
N SER A 75 -13.24 29.51 7.56
CA SER A 75 -13.11 29.94 8.96
C SER A 75 -13.46 28.89 9.99
N LYS A 76 -13.95 27.70 9.60
CA LYS A 76 -14.22 26.62 10.56
C LYS A 76 -12.93 26.05 11.12
N LEU A 77 -12.69 26.28 12.40
CA LEU A 77 -11.59 25.66 13.14
C LEU A 77 -11.78 24.13 13.24
N PHE A 78 -13.02 23.69 13.39
CA PHE A 78 -13.40 22.27 13.53
C PHE A 78 -14.32 21.84 12.39
N ASP A 79 -14.04 20.71 11.80
CA ASP A 79 -14.88 20.07 10.78
C ASP A 79 -14.71 18.56 10.84
N TRP A 80 -15.65 17.81 10.25
CA TRP A 80 -15.60 16.36 10.21
C TRP A 80 -15.88 15.81 8.81
N ALA A 81 -15.31 14.65 8.54
CA ALA A 81 -15.49 13.90 7.30
C ALA A 81 -15.52 12.39 7.59
N GLY A 82 -15.93 11.58 6.65
CA GLY A 82 -15.96 10.15 6.82
C GLY A 82 -16.29 9.43 5.52
N SER A 83 -16.00 8.15 5.46
CA SER A 83 -16.30 7.30 4.32
C SER A 83 -16.68 5.90 4.77
N PHE A 84 -17.58 5.29 4.02
CA PHE A 84 -17.90 3.87 4.09
C PHE A 84 -17.92 3.31 2.68
N GLU A 85 -17.17 2.24 2.44
CA GLU A 85 -17.18 1.49 1.17
C GLU A 85 -17.25 0.00 1.45
N GLY A 86 -18.32 -0.62 0.98
CA GLY A 86 -18.53 -2.06 1.03
C GLY A 86 -18.53 -2.66 -0.37
N ARG A 87 -17.93 -3.84 -0.52
CA ARG A 87 -17.91 -4.63 -1.76
C ARG A 87 -18.44 -6.03 -1.49
N GLY A 88 -19.53 -6.40 -2.14
CA GLY A 88 -20.04 -7.77 -2.21
C GLY A 88 -19.54 -8.44 -3.47
N ASN A 89 -18.80 -9.55 -3.34
CA ASN A 89 -18.36 -10.40 -4.45
C ASN A 89 -19.21 -11.65 -4.52
N ILE A 90 -19.58 -12.09 -5.73
CA ILE A 90 -20.32 -13.31 -6.03
C ILE A 90 -19.56 -14.05 -7.14
N GLY A 91 -19.38 -15.36 -6.99
CA GLY A 91 -18.66 -16.20 -7.96
C GLY A 91 -17.89 -17.32 -7.26
N ASN A 92 -16.72 -17.67 -7.77
CA ASN A 92 -15.87 -18.72 -7.18
C ASN A 92 -15.45 -18.41 -5.73
N TYR A 93 -15.55 -17.16 -5.31
CA TYR A 93 -15.29 -16.71 -3.95
C TYR A 93 -16.28 -15.61 -3.55
N SER A 94 -17.39 -16.06 -2.93
CA SER A 94 -18.43 -15.12 -2.47
C SER A 94 -18.08 -14.57 -1.10
N LYS A 95 -17.93 -13.24 -0.99
CA LYS A 95 -17.54 -12.56 0.25
C LYS A 95 -17.98 -11.11 0.25
N PHE A 96 -18.41 -10.63 1.42
CA PHE A 96 -18.52 -9.19 1.68
C PHE A 96 -17.21 -8.67 2.28
N ILE A 97 -16.72 -7.55 1.75
CA ILE A 97 -15.49 -6.88 2.18
C ILE A 97 -15.83 -5.45 2.54
N LEU A 98 -15.54 -5.05 3.79
CA LEU A 98 -15.48 -3.65 4.19
C LEU A 98 -14.14 -3.09 3.71
N VAL A 99 -14.14 -2.40 2.58
CA VAL A 99 -12.92 -1.84 1.97
C VAL A 99 -12.47 -0.61 2.73
N GLU A 100 -13.42 0.27 3.08
CA GLU A 100 -13.18 1.50 3.80
C GLU A 100 -14.30 1.74 4.81
N GLY A 101 -13.96 2.24 5.99
CA GLY A 101 -14.92 2.59 7.04
C GLY A 101 -14.21 3.42 8.10
N TYR A 102 -14.29 4.77 8.01
CA TYR A 102 -13.65 5.66 8.96
C TYR A 102 -14.47 6.93 9.21
N LEU A 103 -14.20 7.52 10.36
CA LEU A 103 -14.56 8.90 10.68
C LEU A 103 -13.27 9.68 10.93
N LYS A 104 -13.29 10.96 10.58
CA LYS A 104 -12.19 11.88 10.84
C LYS A 104 -12.66 13.27 11.17
N GLY A 105 -11.91 13.94 12.04
CA GLY A 105 -12.13 15.33 12.42
C GLY A 105 -10.84 16.12 12.29
N ARG A 106 -10.95 17.37 11.87
CA ARG A 106 -9.81 18.29 11.85
C ARG A 106 -10.00 19.42 12.85
N ALA A 107 -8.86 19.84 13.43
CA ALA A 107 -8.74 21.04 14.24
C ALA A 107 -7.55 21.84 13.71
N GLY A 108 -7.81 22.94 12.99
CA GLY A 108 -6.78 23.67 12.28
C GLY A 108 -6.09 22.80 11.24
N VAL A 109 -4.79 22.54 11.42
CA VAL A 109 -3.96 21.69 10.52
C VAL A 109 -3.93 20.23 10.91
N PHE A 110 -4.36 19.90 12.13
CA PHE A 110 -4.34 18.55 12.66
C PHE A 110 -5.61 17.79 12.29
N GLU A 111 -5.45 16.51 11.93
CA GLU A 111 -6.54 15.57 11.65
C GLU A 111 -6.42 14.37 12.58
N LEU A 112 -7.50 14.03 13.28
CA LEU A 112 -7.69 12.78 13.99
C LEU A 112 -8.60 11.90 13.13
N LYS A 113 -8.15 10.68 12.78
CA LYS A 113 -8.92 9.71 11.97
C LYS A 113 -8.98 8.38 12.71
N ALA A 114 -10.15 7.75 12.75
CA ALA A 114 -10.36 6.44 13.36
C ALA A 114 -11.13 5.53 12.39
N GLY A 115 -10.63 4.31 12.18
CA GLY A 115 -11.22 3.31 11.31
C GLY A 115 -10.27 2.75 10.27
N ARG A 116 -10.84 2.13 9.24
CA ARG A 116 -10.12 1.58 8.09
C ARG A 116 -10.19 2.57 6.93
N SER A 117 -9.03 2.95 6.39
CA SER A 117 -8.92 3.84 5.23
C SER A 117 -7.99 3.25 4.17
N LYS A 118 -8.12 3.75 2.95
CA LYS A 118 -7.25 3.47 1.82
C LYS A 118 -5.99 4.32 1.94
N ASP A 119 -4.96 3.76 2.59
CA ASP A 119 -3.71 4.47 2.85
C ASP A 119 -2.59 4.00 1.93
N ILE A 120 -1.76 4.95 1.51
CA ILE A 120 -0.50 4.73 0.80
C ILE A 120 0.53 5.63 1.49
N VAL A 121 1.69 5.08 1.80
CA VAL A 121 2.73 5.78 2.56
C VAL A 121 3.97 5.95 1.69
N GLY A 122 4.64 7.11 1.76
CA GLY A 122 5.85 7.39 1.00
C GLY A 122 5.68 8.45 -0.09
N LEU A 123 6.77 8.74 -0.81
CA LEU A 123 6.81 9.71 -1.91
C LEU A 123 6.47 9.06 -3.27
N THR A 124 5.52 8.15 -3.32
CA THR A 124 5.09 7.49 -4.56
C THR A 124 3.85 8.15 -5.16
N ASP A 125 3.61 7.95 -6.45
CA ASP A 125 2.34 8.35 -7.07
C ASP A 125 1.23 7.37 -6.64
N SER A 126 0.13 7.89 -6.11
CA SER A 126 -0.95 7.08 -5.52
C SER A 126 -1.76 6.26 -6.54
N THR A 127 -1.67 6.56 -7.84
CA THR A 127 -2.46 5.91 -8.89
C THR A 127 -1.60 5.09 -9.86
N LEU A 128 -0.41 5.56 -10.16
CA LEU A 128 0.43 5.00 -11.20
C LEU A 128 1.57 4.13 -10.67
N SER A 129 1.98 4.27 -9.39
CA SER A 129 3.16 3.60 -8.84
C SER A 129 3.07 2.07 -8.87
N SER A 130 4.23 1.45 -8.94
CA SER A 130 4.47 0.02 -8.70
C SER A 130 4.18 -0.41 -7.26
N GLY A 131 4.01 0.55 -6.37
CA GLY A 131 3.69 0.39 -4.96
C GLY A 131 4.83 0.75 -4.02
N SER A 132 4.51 1.55 -3.00
CA SER A 132 5.42 1.88 -1.91
C SER A 132 5.88 0.64 -1.15
N PHE A 133 7.07 0.71 -0.55
CA PHE A 133 7.68 -0.44 0.13
C PHE A 133 6.90 -0.88 1.36
N SER A 134 6.43 0.02 2.21
CA SER A 134 5.77 -0.36 3.46
C SER A 134 4.25 -0.54 3.31
N ILE A 135 3.54 0.46 2.79
CA ILE A 135 2.09 0.45 2.61
C ILE A 135 1.75 1.01 1.22
N SER A 136 1.33 0.13 0.31
CA SER A 136 1.09 0.48 -1.11
C SER A 136 -0.38 0.57 -1.50
N GLY A 137 -1.30 0.15 -0.63
CA GLY A 137 -2.69 -0.08 -0.99
C GLY A 137 -2.92 -1.44 -1.68
N ASN A 138 -1.97 -2.37 -1.61
CA ASN A 138 -2.14 -3.72 -2.13
C ASN A 138 -3.06 -4.57 -1.23
N ALA A 139 -2.86 -4.53 0.08
CA ALA A 139 -3.78 -5.15 1.06
C ALA A 139 -4.90 -4.21 1.48
N LEU A 140 -5.90 -4.74 2.19
CA LEU A 140 -6.90 -3.95 2.90
C LEU A 140 -6.22 -3.01 3.91
N GLY A 141 -6.78 -1.81 4.10
CA GLY A 141 -6.33 -0.91 5.14
C GLY A 141 -6.43 -1.52 6.54
N ILE A 142 -5.45 -1.28 7.38
CA ILE A 142 -5.45 -1.71 8.78
C ILE A 142 -6.36 -0.78 9.57
N PRO A 143 -7.34 -1.29 10.35
CA PRO A 143 -8.12 -0.46 11.27
C PRO A 143 -7.18 0.21 12.29
N LYS A 144 -7.18 1.54 12.34
CA LYS A 144 -6.27 2.31 13.18
C LYS A 144 -6.85 3.63 13.64
N ILE A 145 -6.25 4.19 14.68
CA ILE A 145 -6.45 5.58 15.10
C ILE A 145 -5.17 6.31 14.71
N SER A 146 -5.32 7.44 14.02
CA SER A 146 -4.20 8.25 13.56
C SER A 146 -4.40 9.72 13.88
N LEU A 147 -3.31 10.37 14.24
CA LEU A 147 -3.22 11.82 14.44
C LEU A 147 -2.09 12.37 13.58
N GLY A 148 -2.36 13.40 12.78
CA GLY A 148 -1.32 13.95 11.93
C GLY A 148 -1.70 15.26 11.24
N ILE A 149 -0.79 15.70 10.39
CA ILE A 149 -0.94 16.78 9.43
C ILE A 149 -0.95 16.11 8.04
N PRO A 150 -2.14 15.84 7.46
CA PRO A 150 -2.25 14.97 6.29
C PRO A 150 -1.74 15.59 4.98
N GLN A 151 -1.65 16.93 4.93
CA GLN A 151 -1.16 17.68 3.78
C GLN A 151 -0.01 18.58 4.19
N TYR A 152 0.88 18.93 3.26
CA TYR A 152 1.97 19.84 3.54
C TYR A 152 1.46 21.18 4.08
N TYR A 153 1.74 21.43 5.35
CA TYR A 153 1.51 22.71 6.01
C TYR A 153 2.75 23.57 5.90
N SER A 154 2.65 24.69 5.19
CA SER A 154 3.75 25.67 5.07
C SER A 154 3.90 26.43 6.39
N ILE A 155 5.04 26.23 7.05
CA ILE A 155 5.37 26.90 8.32
C ILE A 155 5.56 28.40 8.03
N PRO A 156 4.87 29.31 8.76
CA PRO A 156 4.86 30.76 8.46
C PRO A 156 6.13 31.48 8.95
N ILE A 157 7.30 30.87 8.71
CA ILE A 157 8.62 31.45 9.00
C ILE A 157 9.48 31.38 7.75
N LEU A 158 10.53 32.22 7.67
CA LEU A 158 11.52 32.28 6.57
C LEU A 158 10.84 32.29 5.18
N GLY A 159 9.79 33.10 4.99
CA GLY A 159 9.06 33.14 3.72
C GLY A 159 8.30 31.87 3.36
N LYS A 160 7.95 31.05 4.34
CA LYS A 160 7.33 29.70 4.14
C LYS A 160 8.26 28.73 3.40
N LEU A 161 9.57 28.83 3.65
CA LEU A 161 10.58 27.97 3.05
C LEU A 161 10.34 26.48 3.34
N PHE A 162 9.80 26.18 4.52
CA PHE A 162 9.56 24.81 4.97
C PHE A 162 8.06 24.49 5.01
N ALA A 163 7.70 23.32 4.49
CA ALA A 163 6.38 22.75 4.69
C ALA A 163 6.51 21.32 5.21
N VAL A 164 5.64 20.94 6.15
CA VAL A 164 5.70 19.64 6.82
C VAL A 164 4.38 18.91 6.69
N LYS A 165 4.43 17.58 6.59
CA LYS A 165 3.32 16.66 6.78
C LYS A 165 3.81 15.47 7.59
N GLY A 166 2.91 14.78 8.29
CA GLY A 166 3.27 13.59 9.04
C GLY A 166 2.09 13.00 9.77
N ASN A 167 2.25 11.80 10.25
CA ASN A 167 1.21 11.04 10.89
C ASN A 167 1.81 10.08 11.92
N ILE A 168 1.13 9.92 13.04
CA ILE A 168 1.34 8.82 13.99
C ILE A 168 0.06 8.02 14.08
N ALA A 169 0.17 6.68 14.07
CA ALA A 169 -1.01 5.84 14.17
C ALA A 169 -0.73 4.56 14.96
N THR A 170 -1.77 4.06 15.61
CA THR A 170 -1.80 2.72 16.19
C THR A 170 -3.02 1.98 15.70
N GLY A 171 -2.86 0.70 15.40
CA GLY A 171 -3.90 -0.14 14.82
C GLY A 171 -3.89 -1.56 15.35
N TYR A 172 -4.84 -2.36 14.89
CA TYR A 172 -5.00 -3.75 15.28
C TYR A 172 -5.22 -4.64 14.05
N LEU A 173 -4.33 -5.63 13.86
CA LEU A 173 -4.41 -6.58 12.75
C LEU A 173 -5.31 -7.78 13.06
N GLY A 174 -5.51 -8.09 14.32
CA GLY A 174 -6.17 -9.33 14.79
C GLY A 174 -5.17 -10.34 15.31
N ASN A 175 -5.56 -11.60 15.31
CA ASN A 175 -4.67 -12.70 15.67
C ASN A 175 -3.88 -13.13 14.44
N ILE A 176 -2.56 -13.21 14.58
CA ILE A 176 -1.60 -13.70 13.57
C ILE A 176 -1.02 -15.02 14.04
N ASP A 177 -0.83 -15.96 13.13
CA ASP A 177 -0.19 -17.23 13.41
C ASP A 177 1.30 -17.05 13.69
N ILE A 178 1.79 -17.76 14.71
CA ILE A 178 3.17 -17.75 15.20
C ILE A 178 3.77 -19.13 14.97
N ASP A 179 4.92 -19.16 14.28
CA ASP A 179 5.73 -20.36 14.10
C ASP A 179 7.16 -20.12 14.58
N TYR A 180 7.31 -20.02 15.89
CA TYR A 180 8.60 -19.91 16.53
C TYR A 180 8.80 -21.03 17.53
N ALA A 181 9.85 -21.84 17.36
CA ALA A 181 10.07 -23.08 18.13
C ALA A 181 10.11 -22.91 19.66
N ARG A 182 10.31 -21.68 20.15
CA ARG A 182 10.35 -21.34 21.58
C ARG A 182 9.12 -20.55 22.04
N ALA A 183 8.17 -20.29 21.17
CA ALA A 183 6.95 -19.58 21.54
C ALA A 183 6.09 -20.43 22.47
N LYS A 184 5.38 -19.78 23.40
CA LYS A 184 4.40 -20.41 24.27
C LYS A 184 3.01 -20.49 23.61
N VAL A 185 2.83 -19.74 22.55
CA VAL A 185 1.56 -19.57 21.83
C VAL A 185 1.77 -19.80 20.33
N ASN A 186 0.75 -20.29 19.66
CA ASN A 186 0.72 -20.45 18.22
C ASN A 186 -0.06 -19.33 17.50
N LYS A 187 -0.62 -18.39 18.26
CA LYS A 187 -1.29 -17.17 17.77
C LYS A 187 -0.99 -16.02 18.70
N SER A 188 -0.76 -14.84 18.13
CA SER A 188 -0.55 -13.61 18.84
C SER A 188 -1.57 -12.56 18.43
N LYS A 189 -2.00 -11.76 19.40
CA LYS A 189 -2.70 -10.49 19.12
C LYS A 189 -1.68 -9.52 18.56
N SER A 190 -1.87 -9.08 17.32
CA SER A 190 -0.93 -8.20 16.66
C SER A 190 -1.47 -6.80 16.50
N TYR A 191 -0.67 -5.86 16.91
CA TYR A 191 -0.90 -4.43 16.81
C TYR A 191 -0.02 -3.85 15.69
N TYR A 192 -0.41 -2.67 15.23
CA TYR A 192 0.28 -1.89 14.22
C TYR A 192 0.69 -0.55 14.81
N TRP A 193 1.91 -0.15 14.52
CA TRP A 193 2.44 1.17 14.77
C TRP A 193 2.90 1.81 13.47
N GLU A 194 2.63 3.11 13.30
CA GLU A 194 3.05 3.89 12.13
C GLU A 194 3.49 5.27 12.58
N ASN A 195 4.63 5.71 12.06
CA ASN A 195 5.14 7.06 12.21
C ASN A 195 5.71 7.53 10.87
N THR A 196 5.18 8.64 10.36
CA THR A 196 5.64 9.23 9.11
C THR A 196 5.94 10.72 9.31
N PHE A 197 7.01 11.19 8.69
CA PHE A 197 7.34 12.61 8.68
C PHE A 197 8.01 12.99 7.37
N TYR A 198 7.51 14.05 6.75
CA TYR A 198 8.04 14.57 5.49
C TYR A 198 8.16 16.09 5.56
N THR A 199 9.26 16.60 5.04
CA THR A 199 9.54 18.03 4.86
C THR A 199 9.66 18.34 3.38
N LYS A 200 9.07 19.44 2.96
CA LYS A 200 9.28 20.06 1.65
C LYS A 200 10.02 21.37 1.86
N ILE A 201 11.10 21.57 1.11
CA ILE A 201 11.94 22.77 1.14
C ILE A 201 11.76 23.49 -0.19
N GLY A 202 11.41 24.76 -0.13
CA GLY A 202 11.18 25.66 -1.26
C GLY A 202 10.02 26.60 -1.00
N MET A 203 10.22 27.89 -1.23
CA MET A 203 9.14 28.88 -1.08
C MET A 203 7.96 28.58 -2.02
N PRO A 204 6.74 29.02 -1.72
CA PRO A 204 5.55 28.70 -2.52
C PRO A 204 5.68 29.04 -4.01
N ASP A 205 6.36 30.12 -4.33
CA ASP A 205 6.61 30.65 -5.68
C ASP A 205 7.81 30.00 -6.39
N TRP A 206 8.64 29.26 -5.67
CA TRP A 206 9.80 28.61 -6.28
C TRP A 206 9.38 27.49 -7.21
N ARG A 207 10.02 27.43 -8.38
CA ARG A 207 9.83 26.35 -9.35
C ARG A 207 10.49 25.03 -8.92
N PHE A 208 11.58 25.13 -8.17
CA PHE A 208 12.32 23.96 -7.65
C PHE A 208 12.02 23.76 -6.17
N LYS A 209 11.70 22.52 -5.81
CA LYS A 209 11.45 22.10 -4.43
C LYS A 209 12.10 20.75 -4.16
N ILE A 210 12.57 20.55 -2.93
CA ILE A 210 13.10 19.27 -2.46
C ILE A 210 12.15 18.72 -1.40
N GLU A 211 11.97 17.41 -1.42
CA GLU A 211 11.22 16.69 -0.41
C GLU A 211 12.13 15.65 0.24
N ALA A 212 12.03 15.50 1.55
CA ALA A 212 12.69 14.44 2.29
C ALA A 212 11.84 14.01 3.46
N GLY A 213 11.94 12.75 3.83
CA GLY A 213 11.18 12.22 4.96
C GLY A 213 11.45 10.75 5.21
N TYR A 214 10.68 10.22 6.13
CA TYR A 214 10.71 8.81 6.45
C TYR A 214 9.31 8.29 6.76
N ASN A 215 9.17 7.00 6.60
CA ASN A 215 8.09 6.23 7.19
C ASN A 215 8.69 5.07 7.99
N HIS A 216 8.05 4.75 9.10
CA HIS A 216 8.45 3.70 10.01
C HIS A 216 7.19 3.01 10.53
N GLU A 217 7.07 1.75 10.22
CA GLU A 217 5.96 0.91 10.63
C GLU A 217 6.48 -0.29 11.42
N ALA A 218 5.65 -0.80 12.33
CA ALA A 218 5.95 -2.01 13.06
C ALA A 218 4.71 -2.85 13.34
N LEU A 219 4.86 -4.18 13.23
CA LEU A 219 3.93 -5.16 13.77
C LEU A 219 4.49 -5.64 15.11
N TRP A 220 3.65 -5.67 16.14
CA TRP A 220 4.05 -6.06 17.48
C TRP A 220 2.85 -6.63 18.26
N GLY A 221 3.11 -7.32 19.36
CA GLY A 221 2.01 -7.91 20.11
C GLY A 221 2.45 -8.62 21.39
N ASP A 222 2.20 -9.91 21.47
CA ASP A 222 2.42 -10.71 22.66
C ASP A 222 3.88 -11.23 22.74
N GLU A 223 4.89 -10.38 22.52
CA GLU A 223 6.31 -10.76 22.49
C GLU A 223 6.75 -11.53 23.73
N LYS A 224 6.14 -11.25 24.89
CA LYS A 224 6.38 -11.98 26.15
C LYS A 224 6.06 -13.47 26.04
N ASP A 225 5.08 -13.83 25.21
CA ASP A 225 4.66 -15.21 24.99
C ASP A 225 5.33 -15.82 23.75
N ILE A 226 5.85 -15.01 22.86
CA ILE A 226 6.57 -15.43 21.65
C ILE A 226 8.06 -15.66 21.99
N LEU A 227 8.72 -14.68 22.61
CA LEU A 227 10.17 -14.68 22.83
C LEU A 227 10.54 -15.01 24.28
N ARG A 228 11.46 -15.93 24.47
CA ARG A 228 12.11 -16.19 25.77
C ARG A 228 13.57 -15.69 25.73
N PRO A 229 14.02 -14.97 26.71
CA PRO A 229 13.46 -14.55 28.00
C PRO A 229 12.88 -13.12 28.00
N PHE A 230 11.96 -12.79 27.11
CA PHE A 230 11.35 -11.46 27.04
C PHE A 230 10.61 -11.12 28.35
N ASN A 231 10.92 -9.98 28.97
CA ASN A 231 10.44 -9.62 30.32
C ASN A 231 9.89 -8.18 30.42
N LEU A 232 9.51 -7.56 29.30
CA LEU A 232 8.88 -6.25 29.31
C LEU A 232 7.37 -6.37 29.54
N SER A 233 6.80 -5.39 30.25
CA SER A 233 5.35 -5.22 30.34
C SER A 233 4.78 -4.73 28.99
N GLY A 234 3.45 -4.78 28.82
CA GLY A 234 2.82 -4.32 27.56
C GLY A 234 3.09 -2.83 27.27
N SER A 235 3.12 -1.97 28.31
CA SER A 235 3.46 -0.55 28.14
C SER A 235 4.92 -0.32 27.80
N GLU A 236 5.84 -1.07 28.38
CA GLU A 236 7.26 -1.00 28.04
C GLU A 236 7.50 -1.50 26.62
N THR A 237 6.88 -2.62 26.23
CA THR A 237 6.90 -3.15 24.87
C THR A 237 6.46 -2.09 23.87
N PHE A 238 5.34 -1.40 24.11
CA PHE A 238 4.86 -0.30 23.27
C PHE A 238 5.93 0.79 23.08
N TRP A 239 6.55 1.25 24.18
CA TRP A 239 7.58 2.29 24.08
C TRP A 239 8.87 1.80 23.40
N TYR A 240 9.22 0.52 23.54
CA TYR A 240 10.33 -0.06 22.79
C TYR A 240 10.07 -0.05 21.28
N VAL A 241 8.84 -0.39 20.88
CA VAL A 241 8.42 -0.36 19.48
C VAL A 241 8.41 1.08 18.93
N VAL A 242 7.76 2.02 19.64
CA VAL A 242 7.67 3.43 19.23
C VAL A 242 9.04 4.07 19.04
N LEU A 243 9.98 3.76 19.92
CA LEU A 243 11.33 4.32 19.93
C LEU A 243 12.34 3.49 19.12
N GLY A 244 11.89 2.35 18.52
CA GLY A 244 12.78 1.43 17.81
C GLY A 244 13.91 0.84 18.66
N LYS A 245 13.68 0.69 19.97
CA LYS A 245 14.68 0.16 20.89
C LYS A 245 14.90 -1.33 20.71
N THR A 246 16.13 -1.76 20.93
CA THR A 246 16.49 -3.18 20.96
C THR A 246 16.29 -3.76 22.36
N TYR A 247 15.82 -5.00 22.42
CA TYR A 247 15.81 -5.82 23.62
C TYR A 247 16.78 -6.98 23.39
N THR A 248 17.82 -7.04 24.20
CA THR A 248 18.96 -7.96 24.05
C THR A 248 19.70 -7.74 22.71
N TYR A 249 19.32 -8.43 21.63
CA TYR A 249 20.03 -8.39 20.34
C TYR A 249 19.15 -7.99 19.16
N SER A 250 17.84 -7.81 19.34
CA SER A 250 16.88 -7.49 18.28
C SER A 250 15.96 -6.35 18.68
N LYS A 251 15.37 -5.68 17.71
CA LYS A 251 14.24 -4.78 17.96
C LYS A 251 13.04 -5.60 18.42
N VAL A 252 12.18 -4.96 19.21
CA VAL A 252 10.91 -5.54 19.66
C VAL A 252 9.88 -5.38 18.56
N GLY A 253 9.34 -6.48 18.05
CA GLY A 253 8.41 -6.50 16.93
C GLY A 253 9.08 -6.57 15.56
N ASN A 254 8.29 -6.60 14.51
CA ASN A 254 8.73 -6.62 13.12
C ASN A 254 8.66 -5.20 12.53
N HIS A 255 9.80 -4.56 12.31
CA HIS A 255 9.94 -3.19 11.86
C HIS A 255 10.29 -3.12 10.38
N LEU A 256 9.66 -2.19 9.67
CA LEU A 256 9.90 -1.95 8.25
C LEU A 256 9.66 -0.47 7.94
N GLY A 257 10.25 0.03 6.86
CA GLY A 257 10.03 1.39 6.42
C GLY A 257 10.97 1.85 5.32
N SER A 258 10.99 3.17 5.07
CA SER A 258 11.93 3.78 4.14
C SER A 258 12.36 5.19 4.54
N LEU A 259 13.53 5.56 4.05
CA LEU A 259 14.00 6.95 3.96
C LEU A 259 13.76 7.42 2.53
N ASP A 260 13.00 8.50 2.39
CA ASP A 260 12.57 9.01 1.11
C ASP A 260 13.22 10.37 0.83
N ILE A 261 13.67 10.57 -0.40
CA ILE A 261 14.10 11.85 -0.91
C ILE A 261 13.48 12.10 -2.29
N GLY A 262 13.10 13.34 -2.56
CA GLY A 262 12.53 13.72 -3.84
C GLY A 262 12.89 15.15 -4.22
N ALA A 263 12.76 15.47 -5.50
CA ALA A 263 12.91 16.79 -6.03
C ALA A 263 11.83 17.04 -7.10
N GLU A 264 11.32 18.25 -7.13
CA GLU A 264 10.30 18.68 -8.08
C GLU A 264 10.74 19.97 -8.77
N TYR A 265 10.57 20.01 -10.10
CA TYR A 265 10.74 21.24 -10.87
C TYR A 265 9.50 21.53 -11.72
N LYS A 266 8.91 22.70 -11.53
CA LYS A 266 7.71 23.15 -12.24
C LYS A 266 8.09 24.00 -13.45
N PHE A 267 7.96 23.40 -14.66
CA PHE A 267 7.97 24.15 -15.92
C PHE A 267 6.57 24.72 -16.20
N ASP A 268 6.44 25.59 -17.17
CA ASP A 268 5.14 26.19 -17.52
C ASP A 268 4.17 25.15 -18.12
N ALA A 269 4.70 24.21 -18.91
CA ALA A 269 3.89 23.18 -19.58
C ALA A 269 3.68 21.92 -18.72
N PHE A 270 4.66 21.55 -17.91
CA PHE A 270 4.61 20.31 -17.11
C PHE A 270 5.46 20.46 -15.83
N THR A 271 5.22 19.59 -14.88
CA THR A 271 6.01 19.42 -13.66
C THR A 271 6.75 18.09 -13.72
N VAL A 272 8.06 18.10 -13.42
CA VAL A 272 8.88 16.88 -13.29
C VAL A 272 9.14 16.64 -11.82
N SER A 273 8.99 15.39 -11.37
CA SER A 273 9.36 14.97 -10.02
C SER A 273 10.23 13.73 -10.10
N LEU A 274 11.33 13.74 -9.34
CA LEU A 274 12.19 12.59 -9.08
C LEU A 274 12.00 12.18 -7.63
N TYR A 275 12.01 10.90 -7.33
CA TYR A 275 12.00 10.41 -5.96
C TYR A 275 12.73 9.09 -5.82
N ARG A 276 13.20 8.84 -4.61
CA ARG A 276 13.78 7.58 -4.17
C ARG A 276 13.26 7.22 -2.79
N GLN A 277 12.85 5.97 -2.63
CA GLN A 277 12.65 5.31 -1.34
C GLN A 277 13.84 4.37 -1.10
N SER A 278 14.57 4.57 -0.02
CA SER A 278 15.64 3.69 0.44
C SER A 278 15.10 2.82 1.56
N PHE A 279 15.04 1.52 1.36
CA PHE A 279 14.33 0.56 2.20
C PHE A 279 15.10 0.15 3.44
N TYR A 280 14.39 -0.14 4.52
CA TYR A 280 14.93 -0.89 5.64
C TYR A 280 13.88 -1.85 6.20
N ASP A 281 14.35 -3.03 6.61
CA ASP A 281 13.61 -4.07 7.31
C ASP A 281 14.37 -4.43 8.60
N LYS A 282 15.67 -4.56 8.49
CA LYS A 282 16.60 -4.78 9.63
C LYS A 282 17.62 -3.65 9.71
N GLY A 283 18.87 -4.00 9.93
CA GLY A 283 19.97 -3.05 10.12
C GLY A 283 20.73 -2.63 8.86
N GLY A 284 20.40 -3.18 7.68
CA GLY A 284 21.18 -2.98 6.47
C GLY A 284 21.35 -1.53 6.05
N LEU A 285 20.28 -0.74 6.12
CA LEU A 285 20.34 0.68 5.74
C LEU A 285 21.20 1.50 6.69
N ALA A 286 21.15 1.23 8.00
CA ALA A 286 21.97 1.93 9.01
C ALA A 286 23.48 1.74 8.77
N HIS A 287 23.85 0.64 8.13
CA HIS A 287 25.24 0.31 7.76
C HIS A 287 25.53 0.56 6.27
N LEU A 288 24.60 1.17 5.53
CA LEU A 288 24.67 1.39 4.08
C LEU A 288 24.91 0.09 3.28
N ALA A 289 24.50 -1.06 3.83
CA ALA A 289 24.75 -2.36 3.23
C ALA A 289 23.75 -2.69 2.10
N ASN A 290 22.55 -2.11 2.13
CA ASN A 290 21.48 -2.34 1.14
C ASN A 290 21.17 -1.11 0.28
N VAL A 291 22.09 -0.15 0.15
CA VAL A 291 21.85 1.09 -0.64
C VAL A 291 21.53 0.83 -2.12
N ALA A 292 21.86 -0.36 -2.64
CA ALA A 292 21.47 -0.76 -3.99
C ALA A 292 19.98 -1.02 -4.12
N ASP A 293 19.28 -1.33 -3.03
CA ASP A 293 17.85 -1.53 -3.00
C ASP A 293 17.12 -0.19 -2.87
N GLY A 294 15.93 -0.15 -3.42
CA GLY A 294 15.09 1.04 -3.39
C GLY A 294 14.09 1.08 -4.53
N LEU A 295 13.16 2.02 -4.40
CA LEU A 295 12.26 2.41 -5.48
C LEU A 295 12.69 3.80 -5.97
N ASN A 296 13.03 3.90 -7.26
CA ASN A 296 13.36 5.16 -7.91
C ASN A 296 12.27 5.50 -8.91
N GLY A 297 11.75 6.72 -8.87
CA GLY A 297 10.67 7.16 -9.76
C GLY A 297 10.97 8.48 -10.44
N LEU A 298 10.54 8.58 -11.70
CA LEU A 298 10.52 9.80 -12.51
C LEU A 298 9.09 10.03 -12.98
N LYS A 299 8.48 11.14 -12.55
CA LYS A 299 7.10 11.50 -12.84
C LYS A 299 7.00 12.81 -13.60
N PHE A 300 6.14 12.82 -14.61
CA PHE A 300 5.73 14.03 -15.34
C PHE A 300 4.25 14.28 -15.13
N VAL A 301 3.87 15.50 -14.81
CA VAL A 301 2.49 15.96 -14.66
C VAL A 301 2.24 17.09 -15.62
N ASN A 302 1.24 16.98 -16.48
CA ASN A 302 0.88 18.02 -17.44
C ASN A 302 0.11 19.15 -16.73
N ASN A 303 0.70 20.34 -16.70
CA ASN A 303 0.09 21.52 -16.08
C ASN A 303 -1.05 22.13 -16.93
N LYS A 304 -1.19 21.71 -18.20
CA LYS A 304 -2.19 22.16 -19.17
C LYS A 304 -3.21 21.06 -19.52
N ALA A 305 -3.33 20.01 -18.69
CA ALA A 305 -4.28 18.93 -18.92
C ALA A 305 -5.73 19.45 -18.93
N GLY A 306 -6.57 18.84 -19.78
CA GLY A 306 -8.00 19.16 -19.90
C GLY A 306 -8.38 19.93 -21.16
N GLN A 307 -7.46 20.22 -22.06
CA GLN A 307 -7.71 20.90 -23.33
C GLN A 307 -7.63 19.93 -24.53
N GLY A 308 -8.63 20.01 -25.42
CA GLY A 308 -8.66 19.22 -26.67
C GLY A 308 -9.21 17.80 -26.54
N ASN A 309 -9.21 17.09 -27.67
CA ASN A 309 -9.69 15.71 -27.76
C ASN A 309 -8.68 14.68 -27.26
N PHE A 310 -7.42 15.06 -27.20
CA PHE A 310 -6.32 14.27 -26.63
C PHE A 310 -5.50 15.14 -25.72
N TYR A 311 -5.22 14.66 -24.50
CA TYR A 311 -4.21 15.22 -23.61
C TYR A 311 -3.71 14.15 -22.64
N TRP A 312 -2.42 14.13 -22.38
CA TRP A 312 -1.84 13.35 -21.31
C TRP A 312 -1.98 14.12 -19.98
N LYS A 313 -2.13 13.36 -18.88
CA LYS A 313 -2.23 13.93 -17.52
C LYS A 313 -0.97 13.67 -16.74
N LYS A 314 -0.57 12.41 -16.64
CA LYS A 314 0.61 11.95 -15.90
C LYS A 314 1.34 10.87 -16.69
N ILE A 315 2.64 10.81 -16.55
CA ILE A 315 3.50 9.72 -17.02
C ILE A 315 4.46 9.40 -15.89
N LEU A 316 4.67 8.13 -15.62
CA LEU A 316 5.54 7.64 -14.56
C LEU A 316 6.47 6.54 -15.09
N PHE A 317 7.72 6.60 -14.67
CA PHE A 317 8.71 5.55 -14.82
C PHE A 317 9.27 5.20 -13.45
N GLU A 318 9.32 3.91 -13.10
CA GLU A 318 9.90 3.44 -11.85
C GLU A 318 10.84 2.26 -12.07
N ILE A 319 11.85 2.17 -11.23
CA ILE A 319 12.73 1.01 -11.08
C ILE A 319 12.69 0.62 -9.60
N LEU A 320 12.17 -0.58 -9.35
CA LEU A 320 12.19 -1.23 -8.04
C LEU A 320 13.31 -2.25 -7.99
N ASN A 321 14.20 -2.14 -7.01
CA ASN A 321 15.20 -3.15 -6.72
C ASN A 321 15.13 -3.60 -5.27
N THR A 322 14.96 -4.90 -5.03
CA THR A 322 14.98 -5.54 -3.73
C THR A 322 15.94 -6.73 -3.71
N THR A 323 16.89 -6.78 -4.67
CA THR A 323 17.72 -7.98 -4.88
C THR A 323 18.90 -8.09 -3.94
N ASN A 324 19.34 -6.99 -3.33
CA ASN A 324 20.55 -6.94 -2.52
C ASN A 324 20.30 -7.36 -1.07
N GLN A 325 19.33 -6.78 -0.37
CA GLN A 325 18.94 -7.08 1.02
C GLN A 325 20.14 -7.15 1.99
N GLY A 326 21.11 -6.25 1.82
CA GLY A 326 22.38 -6.26 2.57
C GLY A 326 23.39 -7.31 2.08
N GLY A 327 23.12 -8.04 0.99
CA GLY A 327 23.94 -9.13 0.45
C GLY A 327 23.74 -10.43 1.21
N TYR A 328 24.61 -11.41 0.95
CA TYR A 328 24.65 -12.64 1.76
C TYR A 328 25.05 -12.30 3.19
N ILE A 329 24.59 -13.13 4.14
CA ILE A 329 24.92 -12.93 5.55
C ILE A 329 26.45 -12.82 5.73
N SER A 330 26.86 -11.86 6.54
CA SER A 330 28.30 -11.56 6.79
C SER A 330 29.12 -11.23 5.54
N SER A 331 28.49 -10.90 4.41
CA SER A 331 29.18 -10.49 3.18
C SER A 331 29.70 -9.05 3.23
N LYS A 332 29.29 -8.26 4.20
CA LYS A 332 29.73 -6.89 4.48
C LYS A 332 30.42 -6.82 5.84
N PRO A 333 31.14 -5.73 6.16
CA PRO A 333 31.76 -5.55 7.45
C PRO A 333 30.74 -5.28 8.58
N THR A 334 29.56 -5.85 8.47
CA THR A 334 28.46 -5.78 9.44
C THR A 334 27.86 -7.16 9.61
N ALA A 335 27.21 -7.40 10.73
CA ALA A 335 26.48 -8.64 10.99
C ALA A 335 25.16 -8.72 10.20
N SER A 336 24.77 -7.66 9.44
CA SER A 336 23.57 -7.65 8.62
C SER A 336 23.84 -8.31 7.27
N GLY A 337 22.78 -8.63 6.57
CA GLY A 337 22.74 -9.28 5.27
C GLY A 337 21.63 -10.30 5.22
N ALA A 338 21.19 -10.67 4.02
CA ALA A 338 20.07 -11.56 3.77
C ALA A 338 18.80 -11.13 4.57
N GLU A 339 18.44 -9.83 4.46
CA GLU A 339 17.38 -9.23 5.32
C GLU A 339 16.00 -9.87 5.15
N ASN A 340 15.76 -10.58 4.05
CA ASN A 340 14.53 -11.34 3.77
C ASN A 340 13.25 -10.50 3.85
N TYR A 341 13.23 -9.41 3.08
CA TYR A 341 12.15 -8.41 3.09
C TYR A 341 10.75 -9.03 3.12
N TYR A 342 9.90 -8.51 4.00
CA TYR A 342 8.51 -8.90 4.31
C TYR A 342 8.36 -10.23 5.04
N ASN A 343 9.31 -11.15 4.98
CA ASN A 343 9.27 -12.36 5.78
C ASN A 343 9.75 -12.10 7.20
N ASN A 344 9.17 -12.81 8.14
CA ASN A 344 9.55 -12.70 9.55
C ASN A 344 9.63 -14.10 10.15
N TYR A 345 10.58 -14.32 11.06
CA TYR A 345 10.78 -15.61 11.69
C TYR A 345 9.83 -15.90 12.87
N GLU A 346 9.11 -14.89 13.34
CA GLU A 346 8.12 -15.00 14.42
C GLU A 346 6.69 -15.04 13.87
N TYR A 347 6.38 -14.15 12.95
CA TYR A 347 5.06 -13.97 12.35
C TYR A 347 4.97 -14.72 11.02
N VAL A 348 4.18 -15.79 10.96
CA VAL A 348 4.10 -16.67 9.77
C VAL A 348 3.77 -15.90 8.50
N GLU A 349 2.77 -14.99 8.57
CA GLU A 349 2.35 -14.21 7.40
C GLU A 349 3.24 -12.99 7.11
N GLY A 350 4.28 -12.73 7.91
CA GLY A 350 5.22 -11.62 7.72
C GLY A 350 4.52 -10.26 7.59
N TRP A 351 4.94 -9.47 6.60
CA TRP A 351 4.40 -8.12 6.35
C TRP A 351 3.14 -8.16 5.48
N SER A 352 2.09 -8.78 5.99
CA SER A 352 0.82 -8.97 5.30
C SER A 352 -0.38 -8.61 6.17
N TYR A 353 -1.53 -8.47 5.54
CA TYR A 353 -2.82 -8.34 6.21
C TYR A 353 -3.93 -9.00 5.38
N LYS A 354 -4.68 -9.91 6.03
CA LYS A 354 -5.78 -10.65 5.40
C LYS A 354 -5.35 -11.40 4.13
N GLY A 355 -4.17 -12.00 4.16
CA GLY A 355 -3.64 -12.83 3.09
C GLY A 355 -2.93 -12.08 1.97
N MET A 356 -2.78 -10.75 2.07
CA MET A 356 -2.12 -9.94 1.04
C MET A 356 -0.99 -9.11 1.63
N GLY A 357 0.11 -8.97 0.89
CA GLY A 357 1.22 -8.11 1.27
C GLY A 357 0.79 -6.65 1.43
N LEU A 358 1.24 -5.98 2.49
CA LEU A 358 0.92 -4.58 2.79
C LEU A 358 1.65 -3.60 1.86
N GLY A 359 2.88 -3.93 1.46
CA GLY A 359 3.71 -3.10 0.60
C GLY A 359 3.61 -3.45 -0.88
N THR A 360 4.70 -3.24 -1.62
CA THR A 360 4.71 -3.44 -3.07
C THR A 360 4.26 -4.85 -3.48
N PRO A 361 3.33 -4.99 -4.45
CA PRO A 361 2.84 -6.29 -4.90
C PRO A 361 3.89 -7.13 -5.66
N PHE A 362 5.03 -6.54 -6.03
CA PHE A 362 6.14 -7.27 -6.66
C PHE A 362 6.84 -8.23 -5.70
N VAL A 363 6.73 -8.03 -4.40
CA VAL A 363 7.09 -9.03 -3.38
C VAL A 363 5.91 -10.00 -3.26
N THR A 364 6.11 -11.24 -3.75
CA THR A 364 5.03 -12.15 -4.11
C THR A 364 4.87 -13.25 -3.06
N THR A 365 3.63 -13.49 -2.62
CA THR A 365 3.26 -14.60 -1.74
C THR A 365 3.22 -15.92 -2.50
N GLU A 366 3.26 -17.05 -1.79
CA GLU A 366 3.09 -18.37 -2.40
C GLU A 366 1.72 -18.51 -3.08
N ALA A 367 0.66 -17.99 -2.43
CA ALA A 367 -0.71 -18.05 -2.97
C ALA A 367 -0.90 -17.27 -4.28
N ASP A 368 -0.08 -16.26 -4.53
CA ASP A 368 -0.13 -15.44 -5.74
C ASP A 368 0.75 -15.98 -6.87
N ALA A 369 1.75 -16.79 -6.52
CA ALA A 369 2.73 -17.30 -7.45
C ALA A 369 2.19 -18.50 -8.25
N ARG A 370 2.88 -18.83 -9.34
CA ARG A 370 2.65 -20.05 -10.10
C ARG A 370 2.99 -21.27 -9.25
N GLU A 371 2.14 -22.26 -9.29
CA GLU A 371 2.36 -23.55 -8.63
C GLU A 371 3.68 -24.22 -9.08
N GLY A 372 4.37 -24.87 -8.13
CA GLY A 372 5.61 -25.59 -8.37
C GLY A 372 6.87 -24.73 -8.34
N LEU A 373 6.79 -23.44 -8.03
CA LEU A 373 7.98 -22.64 -7.74
C LEU A 373 8.58 -23.04 -6.38
N PRO A 374 9.91 -23.09 -6.24
CA PRO A 374 10.55 -23.39 -4.95
C PRO A 374 10.14 -22.38 -3.87
N SER A 375 9.66 -22.90 -2.75
CA SER A 375 9.30 -22.11 -1.58
C SER A 375 9.89 -22.72 -0.31
N SER A 376 10.25 -21.89 0.67
CA SER A 376 10.57 -22.34 2.00
C SER A 376 9.31 -22.34 2.87
N PRO A 377 9.03 -23.39 3.64
CA PRO A 377 7.87 -23.42 4.55
C PRO A 377 7.84 -22.26 5.56
N ARG A 378 8.99 -21.61 5.77
CA ARG A 378 9.14 -20.46 6.68
C ARG A 378 8.88 -19.11 6.00
N ASN A 379 8.73 -19.09 4.68
CA ASN A 379 8.59 -17.86 3.91
C ASN A 379 7.18 -17.75 3.36
N TYR A 380 6.39 -16.83 3.90
CA TYR A 380 5.09 -16.46 3.35
C TYR A 380 5.23 -15.81 1.96
N PHE A 381 6.26 -14.97 1.80
CA PHE A 381 6.65 -14.37 0.52
C PHE A 381 7.78 -15.20 -0.09
N ILE A 382 7.46 -15.95 -1.14
CA ILE A 382 8.41 -16.84 -1.81
C ILE A 382 9.33 -16.12 -2.79
N ASN A 383 8.99 -14.89 -3.15
CA ASN A 383 9.79 -14.07 -4.06
C ASN A 383 9.83 -12.63 -3.54
N ASN A 384 10.94 -12.27 -2.92
CA ASN A 384 11.19 -10.92 -2.38
C ASN A 384 12.49 -10.29 -2.92
N ARG A 385 13.23 -11.00 -3.80
CA ARG A 385 14.42 -10.49 -4.50
C ARG A 385 14.06 -10.19 -5.94
N VAL A 386 13.63 -8.95 -6.19
CA VAL A 386 13.02 -8.51 -7.43
C VAL A 386 13.76 -7.30 -8.00
N LEU A 387 13.99 -7.31 -9.31
CA LEU A 387 14.29 -6.10 -10.09
C LEU A 387 13.13 -5.89 -11.05
N ALA A 388 12.38 -4.79 -10.88
CA ALA A 388 11.24 -4.48 -11.74
C ALA A 388 11.39 -3.11 -12.39
N PHE A 389 11.01 -3.06 -13.67
CA PHE A 389 10.84 -1.84 -14.46
C PHE A 389 9.36 -1.64 -14.66
N HIS A 390 8.89 -0.44 -14.34
CA HIS A 390 7.49 -0.09 -14.40
C HIS A 390 7.30 1.24 -15.10
N THR A 391 6.34 1.28 -16.02
CA THR A 391 5.90 2.52 -16.66
C THR A 391 4.38 2.60 -16.62
N ALA A 392 3.86 3.79 -16.38
CA ALA A 392 2.43 4.01 -16.34
C ALA A 392 2.08 5.42 -16.83
N ALA A 393 0.86 5.56 -17.37
CA ALA A 393 0.39 6.84 -17.87
C ALA A 393 -1.11 7.00 -17.65
N GLU A 394 -1.53 8.23 -17.37
CA GLU A 394 -2.92 8.69 -17.45
C GLU A 394 -3.06 9.65 -18.61
N PHE A 395 -4.05 9.43 -19.47
CA PHE A 395 -4.36 10.28 -20.62
C PHE A 395 -5.86 10.29 -20.93
N SER A 396 -6.30 11.29 -21.65
CA SER A 396 -7.69 11.40 -22.10
C SER A 396 -7.78 11.42 -23.63
N VAL A 397 -8.72 10.64 -24.17
CA VAL A 397 -9.03 10.59 -25.61
C VAL A 397 -10.54 10.61 -25.79
N PHE A 398 -11.09 11.60 -26.51
CA PHE A 398 -12.52 11.73 -26.78
C PHE A 398 -13.42 11.51 -25.55
N LYS A 399 -13.11 12.16 -24.42
CA LYS A 399 -13.81 12.08 -23.13
C LYS A 399 -13.66 10.74 -22.38
N TRP A 400 -12.92 9.78 -22.92
CA TRP A 400 -12.47 8.63 -22.16
C TRP A 400 -11.21 9.01 -21.37
N LEU A 401 -11.17 8.63 -20.11
CA LEU A 401 -9.98 8.70 -19.30
C LEU A 401 -9.37 7.30 -19.27
N TYR A 402 -8.09 7.23 -19.65
CA TYR A 402 -7.32 5.99 -19.69
C TYR A 402 -6.23 5.99 -18.64
N THR A 403 -6.02 4.81 -18.03
CA THR A 403 -4.85 4.50 -17.20
C THR A 403 -4.19 3.26 -17.76
N GLY A 404 -2.94 3.38 -18.22
CA GLY A 404 -2.14 2.26 -18.71
C GLY A 404 -0.98 1.98 -17.78
N LYS A 405 -0.65 0.68 -17.56
CA LYS A 405 0.52 0.22 -16.80
C LYS A 405 1.20 -0.92 -17.55
N LEU A 406 2.52 -0.87 -17.61
CA LEU A 406 3.38 -1.94 -18.13
C LEU A 406 4.49 -2.19 -17.14
N SER A 407 4.67 -3.45 -16.76
CA SER A 407 5.74 -3.86 -15.87
C SER A 407 6.47 -5.08 -16.40
N TYR A 408 7.77 -5.07 -16.22
CA TYR A 408 8.64 -6.21 -16.46
C TYR A 408 9.48 -6.46 -15.22
N SER A 409 9.45 -7.67 -14.68
CA SER A 409 10.21 -8.03 -13.48
C SER A 409 11.10 -9.25 -13.70
N ILE A 410 12.25 -9.20 -13.02
CA ILE A 410 13.21 -10.28 -12.89
C ILE A 410 13.18 -10.75 -11.45
N ASN A 411 12.78 -11.99 -11.23
CA ASN A 411 12.45 -12.57 -9.94
C ASN A 411 13.45 -13.66 -9.57
N ARG A 412 13.94 -13.65 -8.33
CA ARG A 412 15.05 -14.50 -7.87
C ARG A 412 14.73 -15.30 -6.61
N GLY A 413 13.44 -15.37 -6.22
CA GLY A 413 13.02 -16.01 -4.98
C GLY A 413 13.48 -15.27 -3.73
N THR A 414 13.89 -16.01 -2.72
CA THR A 414 14.45 -15.49 -1.46
C THR A 414 15.91 -15.94 -1.28
N TYR A 415 16.57 -15.54 -0.22
CA TYR A 415 17.90 -16.10 0.10
C TYR A 415 17.80 -17.57 0.51
N GLU A 416 16.70 -18.02 1.14
CA GLU A 416 16.50 -19.42 1.54
C GLU A 416 16.33 -20.37 0.34
N THR A 417 15.91 -19.85 -0.81
CA THR A 417 15.85 -20.58 -2.08
C THR A 417 17.00 -20.19 -3.03
N GLY A 418 18.03 -19.54 -2.50
CA GLY A 418 19.26 -19.16 -3.21
C GLY A 418 20.34 -20.23 -3.16
N SER A 419 21.58 -19.86 -3.53
CA SER A 419 22.76 -20.73 -3.50
C SER A 419 23.72 -20.44 -2.36
N GLY A 420 23.53 -19.36 -1.62
CA GLY A 420 24.41 -18.93 -0.55
C GLY A 420 23.77 -19.03 0.84
N PRO A 421 24.57 -18.87 1.91
CA PRO A 421 24.08 -18.94 3.28
C PRO A 421 23.07 -17.82 3.59
N PHE A 422 22.13 -18.10 4.45
CA PHE A 422 21.11 -17.16 4.93
C PHE A 422 20.96 -17.21 6.46
N GLN A 423 20.31 -16.20 7.03
CA GLN A 423 20.06 -16.16 8.47
C GLN A 423 18.77 -16.90 8.81
N GLY A 424 18.90 -17.97 9.55
CA GLY A 424 17.79 -18.72 10.12
C GLY A 424 17.36 -18.24 11.51
N PRO A 425 16.45 -18.97 12.17
CA PRO A 425 16.01 -18.68 13.53
C PRO A 425 17.18 -18.57 14.51
N ALA A 426 17.03 -17.70 15.53
CA ALA A 426 18.06 -17.46 16.55
C ALA A 426 19.43 -17.05 15.98
N ASN A 427 19.45 -16.33 14.86
CA ASN A 427 20.66 -15.83 14.18
C ASN A 427 21.63 -16.93 13.70
N GLN A 428 21.16 -18.16 13.54
CA GLN A 428 21.98 -19.23 12.98
C GLN A 428 22.25 -19.01 11.50
N ILE A 429 23.47 -19.28 11.07
CA ILE A 429 23.80 -19.30 9.64
C ILE A 429 23.39 -20.67 9.09
N MET A 430 22.52 -20.67 8.10
CA MET A 430 22.00 -21.86 7.45
C MET A 430 22.39 -21.88 5.96
N ILE A 431 22.52 -23.07 5.41
CA ILE A 431 22.70 -23.29 3.98
C ILE A 431 21.35 -23.71 3.40
N PRO A 432 20.92 -23.21 2.23
CA PRO A 432 19.68 -23.62 1.61
C PRO A 432 19.65 -25.13 1.36
N THR A 433 18.59 -25.80 1.81
CA THR A 433 18.33 -27.22 1.57
C THR A 433 17.27 -27.44 0.50
N ILE A 434 16.61 -26.37 0.08
CA ILE A 434 15.58 -26.35 -0.96
C ILE A 434 16.25 -26.07 -2.30
N GLY A 435 15.77 -26.72 -3.36
CA GLY A 435 16.30 -26.50 -4.71
C GLY A 435 16.22 -25.02 -5.12
N PRO A 436 17.20 -24.51 -5.90
CA PRO A 436 17.32 -23.09 -6.14
C PRO A 436 16.13 -22.56 -6.95
N PHE A 437 15.58 -21.43 -6.52
CA PHE A 437 14.64 -20.65 -7.30
C PHE A 437 15.36 -20.11 -8.54
N LYS A 438 15.09 -20.70 -9.69
CA LYS A 438 15.66 -20.24 -10.97
C LYS A 438 15.14 -18.84 -11.28
N LYS A 439 16.03 -17.98 -11.76
CA LYS A 439 15.65 -16.64 -12.21
C LYS A 439 14.53 -16.72 -13.24
N VAL A 440 13.36 -16.12 -12.95
CA VAL A 440 12.21 -16.06 -13.84
C VAL A 440 11.83 -14.64 -14.17
N HIS A 441 11.26 -14.44 -15.34
CA HIS A 441 10.83 -13.15 -15.85
C HIS A 441 9.30 -13.10 -15.87
N GLN A 442 8.74 -11.91 -15.63
CA GLN A 442 7.31 -11.68 -15.64
C GLN A 442 6.99 -10.36 -16.31
N THR A 443 6.05 -10.37 -17.25
CA THR A 443 5.47 -9.17 -17.86
C THR A 443 4.02 -9.08 -17.45
N SER A 444 3.60 -7.88 -17.04
CA SER A 444 2.22 -7.57 -16.62
C SER A 444 1.78 -6.27 -17.26
N VAL A 445 0.64 -6.31 -17.95
CA VAL A 445 0.06 -5.17 -18.68
C VAL A 445 -1.34 -4.87 -18.14
N TYR A 446 -1.69 -3.61 -18.13
CA TYR A 446 -3.01 -3.12 -17.71
C TYR A 446 -3.46 -1.93 -18.54
N LEU A 447 -4.71 -1.90 -18.88
CA LEU A 447 -5.39 -0.75 -19.47
C LEU A 447 -6.77 -0.60 -18.85
N GLU A 448 -7.03 0.54 -18.25
CA GLU A 448 -8.34 0.97 -17.80
C GLU A 448 -8.87 2.05 -18.74
N GLY A 449 -10.16 1.99 -19.06
CA GLY A 449 -10.88 3.05 -19.75
C GLY A 449 -12.15 3.41 -18.97
N ILE A 450 -12.32 4.69 -18.63
CA ILE A 450 -13.49 5.21 -17.91
C ILE A 450 -14.11 6.36 -18.71
N ARG A 451 -15.44 6.37 -18.83
CA ARG A 451 -16.18 7.44 -19.49
C ARG A 451 -17.38 7.88 -18.66
N PRO A 452 -17.42 9.14 -18.20
CA PRO A 452 -18.61 9.75 -17.65
C PRO A 452 -19.69 9.89 -18.73
N LEU A 453 -20.92 9.57 -18.37
CA LEU A 453 -22.12 9.70 -19.19
C LEU A 453 -23.08 10.74 -18.59
N LYS A 454 -24.23 10.97 -19.28
CA LYS A 454 -25.30 11.82 -18.76
C LYS A 454 -25.90 11.21 -17.47
N ASN A 455 -26.57 12.03 -16.68
CA ASN A 455 -27.29 11.65 -15.46
C ASN A 455 -26.38 10.98 -14.40
N ASN A 456 -25.11 11.39 -14.30
CA ASN A 456 -24.11 10.90 -13.34
C ASN A 456 -23.84 9.38 -13.45
N TYR A 457 -24.08 8.76 -14.60
CA TYR A 457 -23.58 7.44 -14.90
C TYR A 457 -22.13 7.49 -15.35
N THR A 458 -21.41 6.43 -15.05
CA THR A 458 -20.05 6.19 -15.58
C THR A 458 -19.97 4.75 -16.04
N VAL A 459 -19.39 4.53 -17.21
CA VAL A 459 -19.06 3.20 -17.72
C VAL A 459 -17.56 3.04 -17.82
N GLY A 460 -17.07 1.84 -17.67
CA GLY A 460 -15.64 1.57 -17.78
C GLY A 460 -15.33 0.10 -18.03
N TYR A 461 -14.09 -0.13 -18.35
CA TYR A 461 -13.51 -1.45 -18.50
C TYR A 461 -12.04 -1.44 -18.04
N ASP A 462 -11.58 -2.59 -17.55
CA ASP A 462 -10.18 -2.85 -17.27
C ASP A 462 -9.76 -4.11 -18.01
N VAL A 463 -8.61 -4.07 -18.66
CA VAL A 463 -7.98 -5.21 -19.31
C VAL A 463 -6.65 -5.47 -18.65
N GLY A 464 -6.38 -6.72 -18.29
CA GLY A 464 -5.11 -7.15 -17.72
C GLY A 464 -4.55 -8.34 -18.46
N PHE A 465 -3.22 -8.41 -18.55
CA PHE A 465 -2.52 -9.52 -19.19
C PHE A 465 -1.22 -9.81 -18.44
N ASP A 466 -1.01 -11.10 -18.13
CA ASP A 466 0.20 -11.62 -17.51
C ASP A 466 0.85 -12.70 -18.36
N ARG A 467 2.17 -12.60 -18.53
CA ARG A 467 2.97 -13.63 -19.19
C ARG A 467 4.34 -13.74 -18.55
N GLY A 468 4.70 -14.92 -18.11
CA GLY A 468 6.02 -15.15 -17.51
C GLY A 468 6.13 -16.43 -16.71
N GLY A 469 7.17 -16.48 -15.86
CA GLY A 469 7.47 -17.65 -15.04
C GLY A 469 7.08 -17.51 -13.57
N LEU A 470 6.73 -16.30 -13.10
CA LEU A 470 6.38 -16.07 -11.68
C LEU A 470 4.90 -16.29 -11.42
N LEU A 471 4.04 -15.69 -12.24
CA LEU A 471 2.59 -15.76 -12.10
C LEU A 471 2.00 -16.69 -13.16
N ASN A 472 0.76 -17.14 -12.95
CA ASN A 472 0.02 -17.84 -13.98
C ASN A 472 -0.24 -16.92 -15.18
N ASN A 473 0.01 -17.41 -16.39
CA ASN A 473 -0.35 -16.66 -17.58
C ASN A 473 -1.86 -16.48 -17.63
N SER A 474 -2.31 -15.26 -17.72
CA SER A 474 -3.73 -14.94 -17.70
C SER A 474 -4.05 -13.68 -18.49
N PHE A 475 -5.24 -13.66 -19.07
CA PHE A 475 -5.91 -12.47 -19.59
C PHE A 475 -7.17 -12.26 -18.77
N GLY A 476 -7.50 -11.01 -18.46
CA GLY A 476 -8.69 -10.67 -17.70
C GLY A 476 -9.33 -9.40 -18.21
N LEU A 477 -10.65 -9.35 -18.08
CA LEU A 477 -11.52 -8.21 -18.41
C LEU A 477 -12.43 -7.94 -17.23
N ILE A 478 -12.49 -6.67 -16.81
CA ILE A 478 -13.53 -6.16 -15.89
C ILE A 478 -14.40 -5.19 -16.68
N LEU A 479 -15.71 -5.38 -16.66
CA LEU A 479 -16.68 -4.39 -17.11
C LEU A 479 -17.32 -3.73 -15.89
N LYS A 480 -17.50 -2.41 -15.93
CA LYS A 480 -18.02 -1.63 -14.80
C LYS A 480 -19.03 -0.58 -15.24
N VAL A 481 -20.06 -0.45 -14.44
CA VAL A 481 -21.03 0.64 -14.53
C VAL A 481 -21.29 1.20 -13.15
N SER A 482 -21.24 2.51 -13.01
CA SER A 482 -21.54 3.17 -11.75
C SER A 482 -22.50 4.34 -11.91
N LYS A 483 -23.15 4.69 -10.81
CA LYS A 483 -24.01 5.86 -10.71
C LYS A 483 -23.74 6.62 -9.42
N SER A 484 -23.52 7.93 -9.55
CA SER A 484 -23.46 8.86 -8.43
C SER A 484 -24.81 9.51 -8.23
N PHE A 485 -25.29 9.56 -6.98
CA PHE A 485 -26.64 10.07 -6.63
C PHE A 485 -26.58 11.47 -6.01
N LEU A 486 -25.44 11.82 -5.40
CA LEU A 486 -25.16 13.11 -4.79
C LEU A 486 -23.71 13.51 -5.09
#